data_08c6eea5e62e0e235196e01ade162971
#
_entry.id   08c6eea5e62e0e235196e01ade162971
#
_cell.length_a   1.000
_cell.length_b   1.000
_cell.length_c   1.000
_cell.angle_alpha   90.00
_cell.angle_beta   90.00
_cell.angle_gamma   90.00
#
_symmetry.space_group_name_H-M   'P 1'
#
loop_
_entity.id
_entity.type
_entity.pdbx_description
1 polymer ?
#
loop_
_entity_poly.entity_id
_entity_poly.type
_entity_poly.pdbx_seq_one_letter_code
_entity_poly.pdbx_strand_id
1 'polypeptide(L)'
;CFTLIARMDKRPPSFVSVKHGALDIAIYDTDSPMTIKIKEFMRLYSIIDISMRMLMVDELKLIMGFPEDYTLIGTQAEQKKFIGNAVEVSIARALCEALCKEIKKYYEKKVA
;
A
#
# COMPACT_ATOMS: atom_id res chain seq x y z
N CYS A 1 -5.56 3.87 -0.05
CA CYS A 1 -5.15 2.47 -0.12
C CYS A 1 -4.86 2.10 -1.57
N PHE A 2 -3.67 1.58 -1.87
CA PHE A 2 -3.29 1.18 -3.22
C PHE A 2 -3.80 -0.22 -3.52
N THR A 3 -4.29 -0.42 -4.74
CA THR A 3 -4.52 -1.76 -5.27
C THR A 3 -3.17 -2.37 -5.64
N LEU A 4 -2.81 -3.50 -5.04
CA LEU A 4 -1.63 -4.25 -5.43
C LEU A 4 -1.92 -5.01 -6.73
N ILE A 5 -1.08 -4.80 -7.72
CA ILE A 5 -1.21 -5.39 -9.04
C ILE A 5 0.01 -6.25 -9.37
N ALA A 6 -0.16 -7.22 -10.26
CA ALA A 6 0.93 -8.11 -10.66
C ALA A 6 2.12 -7.38 -11.32
N ARG A 7 1.87 -6.25 -11.95
CA ARG A 7 2.90 -5.43 -12.60
C ARG A 7 3.32 -4.24 -11.74
N MET A 8 3.82 -4.52 -10.56
CA MET A 8 4.31 -3.51 -9.63
C MET A 8 5.61 -2.82 -10.11
N ASP A 9 6.28 -3.38 -11.13
CA ASP A 9 7.41 -2.77 -11.81
C ASP A 9 7.08 -1.41 -12.44
N LYS A 10 5.85 -1.26 -12.91
CA LYS A 10 5.37 0.00 -13.52
C LYS A 10 4.75 0.98 -12.51
N ARG A 11 4.17 0.47 -11.45
CA ARG A 11 3.55 1.26 -10.38
C ARG A 11 3.88 0.66 -9.03
N PRO A 12 5.12 0.83 -8.56
CA PRO A 12 5.52 0.24 -7.29
C PRO A 12 4.75 0.89 -6.14
N PRO A 13 4.20 0.09 -5.23
CA PRO A 13 3.64 0.62 -3.99
C PRO A 13 4.77 1.20 -3.15
N SER A 14 4.55 2.40 -2.64
CA SER A 14 5.58 3.14 -1.91
C SER A 14 5.07 3.59 -0.55
N PHE A 15 5.96 3.63 0.40
CA PHE A 15 5.74 4.21 1.71
C PHE A 15 6.31 5.61 1.73
N VAL A 16 5.51 6.57 2.17
CA VAL A 16 5.93 7.97 2.32
C VAL A 16 5.94 8.32 3.79
N SER A 17 7.09 8.77 4.27
CA SER A 17 7.28 9.26 5.62
C SER A 17 7.55 10.74 5.62
N VAL A 18 6.84 11.48 6.44
CA VAL A 18 6.99 12.93 6.58
C VAL A 18 7.47 13.23 7.99
N LYS A 19 8.61 13.92 8.09
CA LYS A 19 9.12 14.40 9.37
C LYS A 19 8.67 15.83 9.59
N HIS A 20 8.09 16.10 10.73
CA HIS A 20 7.69 17.43 11.17
C HIS A 20 8.64 17.99 12.23
N GLY A 21 8.78 19.29 12.26
CA GLY A 21 9.60 19.98 13.27
C GLY A 21 9.71 21.47 12.99
N ALA A 22 10.30 22.19 13.95
CA ALA A 22 10.66 23.58 13.74
C ALA A 22 11.86 23.65 12.80
N LEU A 23 11.66 24.30 11.66
CA LEU A 23 12.69 24.46 10.65
C LEU A 23 12.78 25.91 10.18
N ASP A 24 13.97 26.44 10.22
CA ASP A 24 14.30 27.73 9.62
C ASP A 24 14.79 27.50 8.19
N ILE A 25 13.85 27.52 7.25
CA ILE A 25 14.14 27.29 5.85
C ILE A 25 14.48 28.63 5.20
N ALA A 26 15.73 28.78 4.76
CA ALA A 26 16.19 29.96 4.03
C ALA A 26 15.77 29.86 2.55
N ILE A 27 15.10 30.90 2.07
CA ILE A 27 14.81 31.08 0.65
C ILE A 27 15.87 32.05 0.07
N TYR A 28 16.55 31.57 -0.98
CA TYR A 28 17.60 32.34 -1.65
C TYR A 28 17.09 32.90 -2.97
N ASP A 29 17.61 34.09 -3.37
CA ASP A 29 17.26 34.70 -4.66
C ASP A 29 17.67 33.87 -5.87
N THR A 30 18.62 32.94 -5.67
CA THR A 30 19.07 31.96 -6.68
C THR A 30 18.17 30.76 -6.82
N ASP A 31 17.20 30.58 -5.93
CA ASP A 31 16.28 29.45 -5.97
C ASP A 31 15.33 29.54 -7.18
N SER A 32 15.07 28.42 -7.81
CA SER A 32 14.07 28.36 -8.88
C SER A 32 12.66 28.61 -8.34
N PRO A 33 11.71 29.09 -9.18
CA PRO A 33 10.32 29.29 -8.74
C PRO A 33 9.67 28.05 -8.13
N MET A 34 10.00 26.87 -8.63
CA MET A 34 9.53 25.58 -8.09
C MET A 34 10.12 25.32 -6.69
N THR A 35 11.41 25.58 -6.50
CA THR A 35 12.10 25.43 -5.22
C THR A 35 11.52 26.37 -4.16
N ILE A 36 11.21 27.61 -4.53
CA ILE A 36 10.58 28.59 -3.64
C ILE A 36 9.21 28.09 -3.19
N LYS A 37 8.38 27.58 -4.09
CA LYS A 37 7.07 27.00 -3.75
C LYS A 37 7.18 25.81 -2.80
N ILE A 38 8.12 24.93 -3.03
CA ILE A 38 8.37 23.76 -2.16
C ILE A 38 8.80 24.23 -0.76
N LYS A 39 9.72 25.18 -0.67
CA LYS A 39 10.19 25.72 0.60
C LYS A 39 9.07 26.44 1.37
N GLU A 40 8.22 27.21 0.71
CA GLU A 40 7.05 27.86 1.31
C GLU A 40 6.04 26.84 1.84
N PHE A 41 5.79 25.77 1.08
CA PHE A 41 4.94 24.66 1.50
C PHE A 41 5.51 23.95 2.74
N MET A 42 6.80 23.67 2.76
CA MET A 42 7.48 23.07 3.92
C MET A 42 7.38 23.95 5.16
N ARG A 43 7.53 25.26 5.03
CA ARG A 43 7.33 26.22 6.13
C ARG A 43 5.90 26.21 6.66
N LEU A 44 4.93 26.23 5.76
CA LEU A 44 3.50 26.28 6.12
C LEU A 44 3.06 25.07 6.94
N TYR A 45 3.54 23.87 6.59
CA TYR A 45 3.18 22.62 7.24
C TYR A 45 4.23 22.10 8.23
N SER A 46 5.26 22.86 8.52
CA SER A 46 6.37 22.48 9.41
C SER A 46 7.03 21.16 9.02
N ILE A 47 7.21 20.92 7.72
CA ILE A 47 7.82 19.71 7.20
C ILE A 47 9.35 19.89 7.14
N ILE A 48 10.08 19.01 7.83
CA ILE A 48 11.54 18.98 7.80
C ILE A 48 12.04 18.17 6.62
N ASP A 49 11.46 17.01 6.41
CA ASP A 49 11.92 16.04 5.42
C ASP A 49 10.79 15.15 4.95
N ILE A 50 10.86 14.75 3.71
CA ILE A 50 9.97 13.76 3.10
C ILE A 50 10.83 12.65 2.53
N SER A 51 10.66 11.45 3.05
CA SER A 51 11.32 10.27 2.53
C SER A 51 10.31 9.32 1.90
N MET A 52 10.72 8.68 0.82
CA MET A 52 9.90 7.72 0.11
C MET A 52 10.71 6.47 -0.19
N ARG A 53 10.15 5.31 0.09
CA ARG A 53 10.74 4.02 -0.28
C ARG A 53 9.68 3.08 -0.83
N MET A 54 10.11 2.16 -1.66
CA MET A 54 9.23 1.07 -2.11
C MET A 54 8.98 0.08 -0.97
N LEU A 55 7.80 -0.50 -0.96
CA LEU A 55 7.46 -1.56 -0.02
C LEU A 55 8.24 -2.84 -0.33
N MET A 56 8.72 -3.48 0.73
CA MET A 56 9.40 -4.77 0.64
C MET A 56 8.38 -5.91 0.47
N VAL A 57 8.83 -7.06 -0.02
CA VAL A 57 7.98 -8.25 -0.20
C VAL A 57 7.29 -8.66 1.09
N ASP A 58 7.99 -8.65 2.22
CA ASP A 58 7.42 -9.02 3.52
C ASP A 58 6.29 -8.07 3.95
N GLU A 59 6.46 -6.78 3.70
CA GLU A 59 5.42 -5.78 3.96
C GLU A 59 4.19 -5.98 3.06
N LEU A 60 4.40 -6.32 1.79
CA LEU A 60 3.32 -6.64 0.85
C LEU A 60 2.54 -7.89 1.28
N LYS A 61 3.24 -8.91 1.76
CA LYS A 61 2.62 -10.12 2.33
C LYS A 61 1.71 -9.78 3.50
N LEU A 62 2.17 -8.94 4.43
CA LEU A 62 1.37 -8.49 5.57
C LEU A 62 0.12 -7.72 5.14
N ILE A 63 0.24 -6.81 4.18
CA ILE A 63 -0.90 -6.05 3.64
C ILE A 63 -1.95 -6.97 3.03
N MET A 64 -1.52 -8.03 2.34
CA MET A 64 -2.42 -9.00 1.73
C MET A 64 -2.96 -10.05 2.71
N GLY A 65 -2.53 -10.02 3.96
CA GLY A 65 -3.01 -10.92 5.00
C GLY A 65 -2.40 -12.31 4.96
N PHE A 66 -1.26 -12.50 4.30
CA PHE A 66 -0.54 -13.78 4.35
C PHE A 66 0.03 -14.04 5.74
N PRO A 67 0.08 -15.31 6.18
CA PRO A 67 0.80 -15.69 7.41
C PRO A 67 2.29 -15.31 7.33
N GLU A 68 2.90 -15.01 8.46
CA GLU A 68 4.32 -14.64 8.52
C GLU A 68 5.25 -15.76 8.02
N ASP A 69 4.88 -17.00 8.26
CA ASP A 69 5.61 -18.19 7.84
C ASP A 69 5.37 -18.60 6.39
N TYR A 70 4.52 -17.88 5.68
CA TYR A 70 4.24 -18.17 4.27
C TYR A 70 5.44 -17.77 3.40
N THR A 71 6.05 -18.76 2.79
CA THR A 71 7.26 -18.57 1.96
C THR A 71 6.89 -18.50 0.49
N LEU A 72 7.30 -17.41 -0.17
CA LEU A 72 7.23 -17.26 -1.62
C LEU A 72 8.60 -17.65 -2.22
N ILE A 73 8.56 -18.45 -3.28
CA ILE A 73 9.77 -18.90 -3.99
C ILE A 73 9.94 -18.10 -5.27
N GLY A 74 11.17 -17.73 -5.59
CA GLY A 74 11.52 -17.00 -6.79
C GLY A 74 12.23 -15.69 -6.51
N THR A 75 12.45 -14.91 -7.56
CA THR A 75 13.05 -13.57 -7.46
C THR A 75 12.08 -12.60 -6.79
N GLN A 76 12.59 -11.45 -6.32
CA GLN A 76 11.73 -10.42 -5.73
C GLN A 76 10.63 -9.95 -6.70
N ALA A 77 10.95 -9.85 -7.98
CA ALA A 77 9.98 -9.46 -9.01
C ALA A 77 8.86 -10.51 -9.17
N GLU A 78 9.23 -11.79 -9.17
CA GLU A 78 8.26 -12.91 -9.22
C GLU A 78 7.39 -12.96 -7.97
N GLN A 79 7.97 -12.79 -6.79
CA GLN A 79 7.22 -12.76 -5.53
C GLN A 79 6.21 -11.61 -5.51
N LYS A 80 6.59 -10.42 -5.96
CA LYS A 80 5.67 -9.28 -6.10
C LYS A 80 4.56 -9.56 -7.10
N LYS A 81 4.86 -10.24 -8.20
CA LYS A 81 3.85 -10.67 -9.17
C LYS A 81 2.84 -11.65 -8.56
N PHE A 82 3.30 -12.62 -7.80
CA PHE A 82 2.41 -13.58 -7.12
C PHE A 82 1.50 -12.88 -6.10
N ILE A 83 2.05 -11.96 -5.32
CA ILE A 83 1.27 -11.17 -4.36
C ILE A 83 0.22 -10.33 -5.08
N GLY A 84 0.57 -9.69 -6.19
CA GLY A 84 -0.34 -8.87 -6.98
C GLY A 84 -1.48 -9.66 -7.65
N ASN A 85 -1.26 -10.95 -7.93
CA ASN A 85 -2.28 -11.85 -8.47
C ASN A 85 -3.19 -12.46 -7.37
N ALA A 86 -2.78 -12.39 -6.12
CA ALA A 86 -3.54 -12.95 -5.01
C ALA A 86 -4.71 -12.03 -4.62
N VAL A 87 -5.72 -12.63 -4.02
CA VAL A 87 -6.83 -11.88 -3.37
C VAL A 87 -6.48 -11.70 -1.89
N GLU A 88 -6.73 -10.49 -1.36
CA GLU A 88 -6.50 -10.22 0.05
C GLU A 88 -7.35 -11.17 0.91
N VAL A 89 -6.72 -11.75 1.94
CA VAL A 89 -7.30 -12.86 2.72
C VAL A 89 -8.60 -12.47 3.43
N SER A 90 -8.65 -11.29 4.03
CA SER A 90 -9.86 -10.83 4.74
C SER A 90 -11.03 -10.59 3.80
N ILE A 91 -10.78 -10.05 2.61
CA ILE A 91 -11.79 -9.84 1.57
C ILE A 91 -12.29 -11.20 1.04
N ALA A 92 -11.38 -12.12 0.73
CA ALA A 92 -11.74 -13.46 0.29
C ALA A 92 -12.60 -14.19 1.32
N ARG A 93 -12.25 -14.09 2.60
CA ARG A 93 -13.04 -14.65 3.70
C ARG A 93 -14.43 -14.04 3.76
N ALA A 94 -14.55 -12.72 3.72
CA ALA A 94 -15.84 -12.04 3.77
C ALA A 94 -16.75 -12.42 2.61
N LEU A 95 -16.21 -12.52 1.40
CA LEU A 95 -16.94 -12.95 0.21
C LEU A 95 -17.41 -14.40 0.33
N CYS A 96 -16.54 -15.31 0.77
CA CYS A 96 -16.89 -16.72 0.97
C CYS A 96 -17.95 -16.90 2.05
N GLU A 97 -17.85 -16.20 3.17
CA GLU A 97 -18.85 -16.25 4.24
C GLU A 97 -20.21 -15.74 3.76
N ALA A 98 -20.25 -14.61 3.02
CA ALA A 98 -21.48 -14.09 2.46
C ALA A 98 -22.12 -15.07 1.47
N LEU A 99 -21.33 -15.67 0.57
CA LEU A 99 -21.79 -16.66 -0.38
C LEU A 99 -22.32 -17.91 0.32
N CYS A 100 -21.62 -18.40 1.34
CA CYS A 100 -22.05 -19.57 2.11
C CYS A 100 -23.39 -19.33 2.83
N LYS A 101 -23.60 -18.14 3.38
CA LYS A 101 -24.86 -17.76 3.99
C LYS A 101 -26.02 -17.78 2.99
N GLU A 102 -25.80 -17.25 1.81
CA GLU A 102 -26.85 -17.25 0.75
C GLU A 102 -27.15 -18.65 0.24
N ILE A 103 -26.14 -19.48 0.03
CA ILE A 103 -26.30 -20.89 -0.35
C ILE A 103 -27.07 -21.64 0.73
N LYS A 104 -26.75 -21.46 1.99
CA LYS A 104 -27.44 -22.09 3.12
C LYS A 104 -28.93 -21.73 3.15
N LYS A 105 -29.26 -20.45 3.04
CA LYS A 105 -30.65 -19.99 2.95
C LYS A 105 -31.42 -20.61 1.79
N TYR A 106 -30.75 -20.77 0.65
CA TYR A 106 -31.37 -21.38 -0.52
C TYR A 106 -31.72 -22.85 -0.26
N TYR A 107 -30.82 -23.63 0.34
CA TYR A 107 -31.08 -25.00 0.68
C TYR A 107 -32.12 -25.18 1.79
N GLU A 108 -32.11 -24.34 2.82
CA GLU A 108 -33.13 -24.34 3.87
C GLU A 108 -34.53 -24.08 3.31
N LYS A 109 -34.71 -23.15 2.39
CA LYS A 109 -35.96 -22.89 1.71
C LYS A 109 -36.43 -24.05 0.84
N LYS A 110 -35.52 -24.80 0.25
CA LYS A 110 -35.83 -25.91 -0.63
C LYS A 110 -36.24 -27.20 0.11
N VAL A 111 -35.82 -27.31 1.36
CA VAL A 111 -36.10 -28.48 2.24
C VAL A 111 -37.35 -28.24 3.11
N ALA A 112 -37.78 -26.98 3.27
CA ALA A 112 -38.95 -26.62 4.06
C ALA A 112 -40.28 -26.90 3.33
#